data_415747f47ea66e764b2129af3f9389b7
#
_entry.id   415747f47ea66e764b2129af3f9389b7
#
_cell.length_a   1.000
_cell.length_b   1.000
_cell.length_c   1.000
_cell.angle_alpha   90.00
_cell.angle_beta   90.00
_cell.angle_gamma   90.00
#
_symmetry.space_group_name_H-M   'P 1'
#
loop_
_entity.id
_entity.type
_entity.pdbx_description
1 polymer ?
#
loop_
_entity_poly.entity_id
_entity_poly.type
_entity_poly.pdbx_seq_one_letter_code
_entity_poly.pdbx_strand_id
1 'polypeptide(L)'
;MRRVVITGMGTVSPLGLDTSSTWEAALAGESGIDFIQSFDASEFPVRVAAEVKGFEPPDIVSPKEARRLDRNVLLAVEAGRQALDDAGLDSQYEPSRVGIAFGSAIGGFHGIMEQHEVLQERGPTRVSPHFLPSVLVDSASGQLAISLGLKGPNYAPVSACATGSHAVGEGAEIIRRGDADAMLAGGTEACMHPLILAGFCAMRGLAAEDEHPPRASRPFDATRAGFVIGEGAGALVLEELEAAKSRGATIYAEVLAYGTSNDGYHLAAPEPEAIGVAEMMRAAIERAGVEPERVGYINAHGTSTPLGDAAETKAIKDVFGDHAYELAVSSTKSMMGHCFGAAGAIEAQMAALAVHHGKLPPTINYEHPDPACDLDCVPNEAREAEVDVALSNAMGLGGHNACVLIGRVE
;
A
#
# COMPACT_ATOMS: atom_id res chain seq x y z
N MET A 1 -15.47 -5.05 22.59
CA MET A 1 -14.16 -5.00 21.90
C MET A 1 -13.85 -3.53 21.63
N ARG A 2 -12.60 -3.06 21.73
CA ARG A 2 -12.25 -1.67 21.40
C ARG A 2 -12.50 -1.42 19.91
N ARG A 3 -13.12 -0.31 19.57
CA ARG A 3 -13.26 0.17 18.18
C ARG A 3 -12.00 0.92 17.79
N VAL A 4 -11.58 0.80 16.54
CA VAL A 4 -10.33 1.39 16.07
C VAL A 4 -10.61 2.32 14.90
N VAL A 5 -10.13 3.56 14.99
CA VAL A 5 -10.35 4.60 13.99
C VAL A 5 -9.05 5.12 13.41
N ILE A 6 -9.13 5.64 12.20
CA ILE A 6 -8.03 6.30 11.49
C ILE A 6 -8.14 7.79 11.81
N THR A 7 -7.10 8.35 12.44
CA THR A 7 -7.07 9.76 12.87
C THR A 7 -6.00 10.58 12.18
N GLY A 8 -5.08 9.94 11.47
CA GLY A 8 -4.08 10.63 10.67
C GLY A 8 -3.54 9.77 9.54
N MET A 9 -3.12 10.43 8.49
CA MET A 9 -2.58 9.81 7.29
C MET A 9 -1.33 10.55 6.81
N GLY A 10 -0.37 9.80 6.27
CA GLY A 10 0.78 10.35 5.60
C GLY A 10 1.14 9.50 4.39
N THR A 11 1.46 10.15 3.29
CA THR A 11 1.69 9.47 2.01
C THR A 11 2.85 10.12 1.29
N VAL A 12 3.70 9.29 0.72
CA VAL A 12 4.66 9.69 -0.31
C VAL A 12 4.48 8.73 -1.47
N SER A 13 4.06 9.23 -2.62
CA SER A 13 3.69 8.40 -3.76
C SER A 13 4.14 9.03 -5.09
N PRO A 14 4.06 8.31 -6.22
CA PRO A 14 4.31 8.88 -7.54
C PRO A 14 3.33 9.98 -7.94
N LEU A 15 2.20 10.10 -7.26
CA LEU A 15 1.18 11.14 -7.51
C LEU A 15 1.37 12.39 -6.66
N GLY A 16 2.03 12.28 -5.49
CA GLY A 16 2.21 13.41 -4.59
C GLY A 16 3.11 13.08 -3.41
N LEU A 17 3.62 14.11 -2.75
CA LEU A 17 4.52 13.99 -1.61
C LEU A 17 3.79 14.06 -0.25
N ASP A 18 2.47 14.16 -0.27
CA ASP A 18 1.59 14.11 0.90
C ASP A 18 0.24 13.47 0.54
N THR A 19 -0.59 13.23 1.55
CA THR A 19 -1.89 12.57 1.37
C THR A 19 -2.86 13.41 0.54
N SER A 20 -2.90 14.73 0.73
CA SER A 20 -3.82 15.62 0.00
C SER A 20 -3.49 15.65 -1.49
N SER A 21 -2.23 15.93 -1.83
CA SER A 21 -1.78 15.94 -3.23
C SER A 21 -1.93 14.60 -3.92
N THR A 22 -1.67 13.49 -3.22
CA THR A 22 -1.88 12.13 -3.74
C THR A 22 -3.37 11.87 -4.02
N TRP A 23 -4.25 12.26 -3.10
CA TRP A 23 -5.70 12.10 -3.24
C TRP A 23 -6.27 12.94 -4.39
N GLU A 24 -5.89 14.22 -4.45
CA GLU A 24 -6.35 15.15 -5.50
C GLU A 24 -5.91 14.66 -6.89
N ALA A 25 -4.65 14.25 -7.05
CA ALA A 25 -4.14 13.69 -8.30
C ALA A 25 -4.84 12.37 -8.68
N ALA A 26 -5.13 11.51 -7.70
CA ALA A 26 -5.88 10.28 -7.92
C ALA A 26 -7.32 10.56 -8.40
N LEU A 27 -8.02 11.52 -7.80
CA LEU A 27 -9.35 11.94 -8.26
C LEU A 27 -9.33 12.60 -9.65
N ALA A 28 -8.23 13.31 -9.96
CA ALA A 28 -8.05 13.90 -11.29
C ALA A 28 -7.70 12.88 -12.38
N GLY A 29 -7.43 11.61 -12.00
CA GLY A 29 -6.99 10.59 -12.95
C GLY A 29 -5.59 10.84 -13.50
N GLU A 30 -4.74 11.54 -12.73
CA GLU A 30 -3.36 11.80 -13.12
C GLU A 30 -2.52 10.54 -13.02
N SER A 31 -1.50 10.41 -13.88
CA SER A 31 -0.58 9.28 -13.86
C SER A 31 0.80 9.70 -13.39
N GLY A 32 1.33 8.99 -12.39
CA GLY A 32 2.73 9.10 -11.97
C GLY A 32 3.68 8.18 -12.74
N ILE A 33 3.16 7.39 -13.69
CA ILE A 33 3.96 6.46 -14.51
C ILE A 33 4.67 7.22 -15.61
N ASP A 34 5.97 7.00 -15.74
CA ASP A 34 6.85 7.64 -16.71
C ASP A 34 7.99 6.68 -17.10
N PHE A 35 8.86 7.12 -18.00
CA PHE A 35 10.11 6.41 -18.22
C PHE A 35 10.98 6.43 -16.96
N ILE A 36 11.68 5.31 -16.71
CA ILE A 36 12.61 5.17 -15.60
C ILE A 36 13.68 6.26 -15.66
N GLN A 37 13.86 6.99 -14.56
CA GLN A 37 14.84 8.07 -14.44
C GLN A 37 16.02 7.70 -13.53
N SER A 38 15.86 6.76 -12.61
CA SER A 38 16.86 6.39 -11.60
C SER A 38 18.09 5.66 -12.18
N PHE A 39 17.96 5.06 -13.37
CA PHE A 39 19.08 4.42 -14.10
C PHE A 39 18.77 4.31 -15.60
N ASP A 40 19.81 4.01 -16.41
CA ASP A 40 19.62 3.76 -17.84
C ASP A 40 18.94 2.41 -18.10
N ALA A 41 17.67 2.46 -18.47
CA ALA A 41 16.86 1.29 -18.79
C ALA A 41 16.80 0.96 -20.30
N SER A 42 17.64 1.56 -21.15
CA SER A 42 17.55 1.43 -22.62
C SER A 42 17.73 0.00 -23.15
N GLU A 43 18.46 -0.85 -22.42
CA GLU A 43 18.68 -2.26 -22.77
C GLU A 43 17.60 -3.20 -22.21
N PHE A 44 16.66 -2.69 -21.38
CA PHE A 44 15.61 -3.51 -20.79
C PHE A 44 14.38 -3.59 -21.68
N PRO A 45 13.66 -4.73 -21.65
CA PRO A 45 12.40 -4.87 -22.40
C PRO A 45 11.25 -4.03 -21.82
N VAL A 46 11.41 -3.53 -20.58
CA VAL A 46 10.47 -2.62 -19.89
C VAL A 46 11.26 -1.40 -19.43
N ARG A 47 10.75 -0.21 -19.73
CA ARG A 47 11.44 1.06 -19.49
C ARG A 47 10.58 2.06 -18.69
N VAL A 48 9.45 1.62 -18.16
CA VAL A 48 8.49 2.44 -17.45
C VAL A 48 8.37 2.05 -15.99
N ALA A 49 8.18 3.04 -15.12
CA ALA A 49 7.96 2.87 -13.69
C ALA A 49 7.18 4.08 -13.13
N ALA A 50 6.70 3.94 -11.90
CA ALA A 50 6.10 5.01 -11.14
C ALA A 50 7.06 5.41 -10.00
N GLU A 51 7.99 6.31 -10.29
CA GLU A 51 8.99 6.80 -9.33
C GLU A 51 8.46 8.02 -8.58
N VAL A 52 8.82 8.16 -7.30
CA VAL A 52 8.54 9.35 -6.51
C VAL A 52 9.48 10.48 -6.92
N LYS A 53 8.92 11.54 -7.49
CA LYS A 53 9.67 12.70 -8.01
C LYS A 53 9.76 13.81 -6.97
N GLY A 54 10.90 14.51 -6.91
CA GLY A 54 11.06 15.69 -6.06
C GLY A 54 11.12 15.41 -4.55
N PHE A 55 11.28 14.17 -4.13
CA PHE A 55 11.40 13.81 -2.72
C PHE A 55 12.77 14.17 -2.15
N GLU A 56 12.77 14.90 -1.04
CA GLU A 56 13.94 15.21 -0.23
C GLU A 56 13.83 14.52 1.12
N PRO A 57 14.96 14.11 1.75
CA PRO A 57 14.93 13.52 3.08
C PRO A 57 14.25 14.45 4.10
N PRO A 58 13.40 13.91 5.00
CA PRO A 58 12.69 14.72 5.98
C PRO A 58 13.61 15.44 6.96
N ASP A 59 13.26 16.67 7.34
CA ASP A 59 14.07 17.53 8.22
C ASP A 59 14.35 16.94 9.62
N ILE A 60 13.50 15.98 10.06
CA ILE A 60 13.72 15.27 11.34
C ILE A 60 14.87 14.26 11.28
N VAL A 61 15.38 13.97 10.07
CA VAL A 61 16.57 13.14 9.84
C VAL A 61 17.74 14.04 9.47
N SER A 62 18.80 14.00 10.26
CA SER A 62 19.98 14.81 9.93
C SER A 62 20.59 14.41 8.58
N PRO A 63 21.24 15.34 7.83
CA PRO A 63 21.88 15.00 6.55
C PRO A 63 22.96 13.91 6.63
N LYS A 64 23.54 13.70 7.83
CA LYS A 64 24.49 12.63 8.09
C LYS A 64 23.80 11.28 8.23
N GLU A 65 22.65 11.23 8.87
CA GLU A 65 21.83 10.03 9.01
C GLU A 65 21.17 9.66 7.68
N ALA A 66 20.60 10.62 6.96
CA ALA A 66 19.97 10.42 5.68
C ALA A 66 20.88 9.68 4.68
N ARG A 67 22.19 9.98 4.67
CA ARG A 67 23.18 9.30 3.83
C ARG A 67 23.49 7.85 4.23
N ARG A 68 22.95 7.39 5.36
CA ARG A 68 23.17 6.03 5.90
C ARG A 68 21.93 5.17 5.84
N LEU A 69 20.79 5.77 5.55
CA LEU A 69 19.49 5.10 5.43
C LEU A 69 19.20 4.82 3.97
N ASP A 70 18.58 3.68 3.73
CA ASP A 70 18.05 3.38 2.39
C ASP A 70 16.85 4.27 2.08
N ARG A 71 16.57 4.45 0.79
CA ARG A 71 15.48 5.31 0.30
C ARG A 71 14.12 4.92 0.87
N ASN A 72 13.83 3.60 0.96
CA ASN A 72 12.56 3.13 1.52
C ASN A 72 12.37 3.58 2.98
N VAL A 73 13.44 3.64 3.76
CA VAL A 73 13.39 4.12 5.16
C VAL A 73 13.10 5.61 5.21
N LEU A 74 13.70 6.41 4.33
CA LEU A 74 13.45 7.85 4.25
C LEU A 74 12.00 8.17 3.86
N LEU A 75 11.45 7.44 2.87
CA LEU A 75 10.04 7.55 2.48
C LEU A 75 9.12 7.20 3.68
N ALA A 76 9.43 6.12 4.40
CA ALA A 76 8.67 5.72 5.58
C ALA A 76 8.67 6.78 6.68
N VAL A 77 9.85 7.36 6.99
CA VAL A 77 9.97 8.39 8.03
C VAL A 77 9.16 9.64 7.67
N GLU A 78 9.17 10.04 6.41
CA GLU A 78 8.35 11.19 5.96
C GLU A 78 6.85 10.89 6.07
N ALA A 79 6.40 9.74 5.55
CA ALA A 79 4.98 9.36 5.65
C ALA A 79 4.53 9.21 7.11
N GLY A 80 5.37 8.62 7.97
CA GLY A 80 5.07 8.47 9.40
C GLY A 80 4.99 9.81 10.13
N ARG A 81 5.90 10.76 9.82
CA ARG A 81 5.86 12.13 10.36
C ARG A 81 4.56 12.83 9.96
N GLN A 82 4.21 12.80 8.66
CA GLN A 82 2.96 13.38 8.17
C GLN A 82 1.73 12.79 8.89
N ALA A 83 1.68 11.48 9.06
CA ALA A 83 0.56 10.82 9.72
C ALA A 83 0.40 11.26 11.18
N LEU A 84 1.50 11.40 11.93
CA LEU A 84 1.46 11.90 13.32
C LEU A 84 1.07 13.37 13.40
N ASP A 85 1.60 14.21 12.48
CA ASP A 85 1.25 15.63 12.39
C ASP A 85 -0.25 15.80 12.08
N ASP A 86 -0.77 15.05 11.10
CA ASP A 86 -2.19 15.06 10.72
C ASP A 86 -3.09 14.58 11.88
N ALA A 87 -2.68 13.54 12.58
CA ALA A 87 -3.39 13.07 13.77
C ALA A 87 -3.35 14.06 14.94
N GLY A 88 -2.42 15.02 14.97
CA GLY A 88 -2.16 15.85 16.11
C GLY A 88 -1.80 15.02 17.35
N LEU A 89 -0.99 13.98 17.19
CA LEU A 89 -0.73 12.99 18.24
C LEU A 89 0.34 13.43 19.25
N ASP A 90 0.97 14.58 19.06
CA ASP A 90 2.03 15.09 19.92
C ASP A 90 1.60 15.13 21.39
N SER A 91 2.34 14.40 22.23
CA SER A 91 2.14 14.36 23.70
C SER A 91 0.77 13.88 24.19
N GLN A 92 -0.05 13.29 23.35
CA GLN A 92 -1.38 12.81 23.74
C GLN A 92 -1.34 11.47 24.50
N TYR A 93 -0.32 10.66 24.24
CA TYR A 93 -0.12 9.35 24.86
C TYR A 93 1.30 9.23 25.42
N GLU A 94 1.44 8.39 26.44
CA GLU A 94 2.77 7.94 26.86
C GLU A 94 3.45 7.22 25.68
N PRO A 95 4.73 7.52 25.38
CA PRO A 95 5.41 6.90 24.23
C PRO A 95 5.35 5.37 24.20
N SER A 96 5.30 4.72 25.35
CA SER A 96 5.15 3.25 25.48
C SER A 96 3.77 2.73 25.11
N ARG A 97 2.78 3.61 24.91
CA ARG A 97 1.43 3.26 24.50
C ARG A 97 1.17 3.52 23.01
N VAL A 98 2.15 4.07 22.29
CA VAL A 98 2.11 4.26 20.83
C VAL A 98 3.07 3.28 20.18
N GLY A 99 2.52 2.31 19.46
CA GLY A 99 3.29 1.28 18.77
C GLY A 99 3.45 1.53 17.26
N ILE A 100 4.19 0.63 16.61
CA ILE A 100 4.45 0.67 15.17
C ILE A 100 4.24 -0.72 14.58
N ALA A 101 3.47 -0.80 13.49
CA ALA A 101 3.39 -1.95 12.61
C ALA A 101 3.69 -1.44 11.19
N PHE A 102 4.94 -1.56 10.72
CA PHE A 102 5.36 -0.92 9.49
C PHE A 102 6.35 -1.80 8.72
N GLY A 103 5.98 -2.23 7.51
CA GLY A 103 6.73 -3.22 6.75
C GLY A 103 7.29 -2.73 5.42
N SER A 104 8.16 -3.54 4.85
CA SER A 104 8.63 -3.46 3.46
C SER A 104 8.68 -4.86 2.89
N ALA A 105 8.37 -5.04 1.61
CA ALA A 105 8.42 -6.35 0.97
C ALA A 105 9.86 -6.79 0.67
N ILE A 106 10.73 -5.85 0.31
CA ILE A 106 12.09 -6.10 -0.18
C ILE A 106 13.15 -5.54 0.76
N GLY A 107 12.85 -4.44 1.47
CA GLY A 107 13.80 -3.76 2.35
C GLY A 107 14.76 -2.85 1.61
N GLY A 108 15.93 -2.57 2.22
CA GLY A 108 16.93 -1.65 1.71
C GLY A 108 17.78 -2.24 0.58
N PHE A 109 17.18 -2.49 -0.57
CA PHE A 109 17.85 -3.17 -1.69
C PHE A 109 18.99 -2.35 -2.29
N HIS A 110 18.86 -1.04 -2.38
CA HIS A 110 19.92 -0.15 -2.88
C HIS A 110 21.17 -0.23 -2.00
N GLY A 111 20.99 -0.18 -0.68
CA GLY A 111 22.09 -0.34 0.27
C GLY A 111 22.78 -1.71 0.18
N ILE A 112 22.03 -2.78 -0.09
CA ILE A 112 22.60 -4.12 -0.31
C ILE A 112 23.51 -4.10 -1.54
N MET A 113 23.06 -3.56 -2.65
CA MET A 113 23.81 -3.52 -3.91
C MET A 113 25.03 -2.61 -3.80
N GLU A 114 24.89 -1.42 -3.22
CA GLU A 114 26.02 -0.51 -2.98
C GLU A 114 27.12 -1.16 -2.12
N GLN A 115 26.74 -1.79 -1.01
CA GLN A 115 27.73 -2.42 -0.14
C GLN A 115 28.30 -3.71 -0.73
N HIS A 116 27.60 -4.39 -1.63
CA HIS A 116 28.14 -5.47 -2.43
C HIS A 116 29.28 -4.96 -3.36
N GLU A 117 29.08 -3.85 -4.05
CA GLU A 117 30.11 -3.22 -4.88
C GLU A 117 31.32 -2.79 -4.05
N VAL A 118 31.10 -2.14 -2.89
CA VAL A 118 32.17 -1.80 -1.94
C VAL A 118 32.97 -3.04 -1.53
N LEU A 119 32.30 -4.14 -1.22
CA LEU A 119 32.97 -5.42 -0.90
C LEU A 119 33.84 -5.92 -2.03
N GLN A 120 33.34 -5.89 -3.26
CA GLN A 120 34.07 -6.38 -4.44
C GLN A 120 35.28 -5.51 -4.79
N GLU A 121 35.11 -4.18 -4.77
CA GLU A 121 36.14 -3.25 -5.20
C GLU A 121 37.19 -2.93 -4.11
N ARG A 122 36.75 -2.85 -2.82
CA ARG A 122 37.55 -2.30 -1.71
C ARG A 122 37.80 -3.28 -0.57
N GLY A 123 37.19 -4.46 -0.62
CA GLY A 123 37.35 -5.52 0.36
C GLY A 123 36.52 -5.36 1.64
N PRO A 124 36.53 -6.41 2.51
CA PRO A 124 35.57 -6.52 3.62
C PRO A 124 35.72 -5.45 4.69
N THR A 125 36.90 -4.87 4.86
CA THR A 125 37.17 -3.83 5.88
C THR A 125 36.60 -2.45 5.51
N ARG A 126 36.04 -2.31 4.30
CA ARG A 126 35.49 -1.05 3.79
C ARG A 126 33.94 -1.05 3.76
N VAL A 127 33.32 -2.19 4.01
CA VAL A 127 31.85 -2.30 4.16
C VAL A 127 31.42 -1.45 5.36
N SER A 128 30.32 -0.69 5.17
CA SER A 128 29.81 0.22 6.19
C SER A 128 29.38 -0.52 7.48
N PRO A 129 29.73 -0.05 8.67
CA PRO A 129 29.20 -0.59 9.92
C PRO A 129 27.71 -0.34 10.10
N HIS A 130 27.12 0.56 9.31
CA HIS A 130 25.69 0.86 9.29
C HIS A 130 24.91 0.02 8.27
N PHE A 131 25.60 -0.83 7.49
CA PHE A 131 25.00 -1.61 6.39
C PHE A 131 23.81 -2.44 6.88
N LEU A 132 24.05 -3.40 7.77
CA LEU A 132 22.97 -4.30 8.20
C LEU A 132 21.79 -3.56 8.82
N PRO A 133 21.95 -2.62 9.78
CA PRO A 133 20.81 -1.89 10.33
C PRO A 133 20.02 -1.05 9.32
N SER A 134 20.59 -0.70 8.18
CA SER A 134 19.91 0.15 7.18
C SER A 134 19.18 -0.62 6.08
N VAL A 135 19.42 -1.93 5.96
CA VAL A 135 18.88 -2.71 4.84
C VAL A 135 17.88 -3.80 5.22
N LEU A 136 17.76 -4.11 6.51
CA LEU A 136 16.78 -5.10 6.97
C LEU A 136 15.36 -4.64 6.65
N VAL A 137 14.47 -5.58 6.43
CA VAL A 137 13.05 -5.29 6.09
C VAL A 137 12.29 -4.56 7.20
N ASP A 138 12.78 -4.63 8.44
CA ASP A 138 12.27 -3.93 9.62
C ASP A 138 12.97 -2.59 9.89
N SER A 139 13.95 -2.19 9.08
CA SER A 139 14.71 -0.94 9.27
C SER A 139 13.81 0.29 9.30
N ALA A 140 12.74 0.30 8.48
CA ALA A 140 11.77 1.37 8.45
C ALA A 140 11.03 1.51 9.79
N SER A 141 10.52 0.41 10.37
CA SER A 141 9.82 0.44 11.66
C SER A 141 10.75 0.84 12.80
N GLY A 142 11.99 0.36 12.77
CA GLY A 142 13.03 0.75 13.74
C GLY A 142 13.39 2.24 13.67
N GLN A 143 13.61 2.77 12.45
CA GLN A 143 13.95 4.17 12.26
C GLN A 143 12.77 5.10 12.61
N LEU A 144 11.54 4.71 12.28
CA LEU A 144 10.33 5.43 12.69
C LEU A 144 10.28 5.58 14.23
N ALA A 145 10.51 4.49 14.97
CA ALA A 145 10.54 4.52 16.43
C ALA A 145 11.58 5.51 16.98
N ILE A 146 12.78 5.50 16.38
CA ILE A 146 13.88 6.39 16.78
C ILE A 146 13.55 7.85 16.46
N SER A 147 13.12 8.13 15.21
CA SER A 147 12.88 9.49 14.73
C SER A 147 11.68 10.16 15.39
N LEU A 148 10.64 9.38 15.74
CA LEU A 148 9.38 9.86 16.28
C LEU A 148 9.26 9.64 17.81
N GLY A 149 10.25 8.99 18.44
CA GLY A 149 10.28 8.77 19.89
C GLY A 149 9.26 7.76 20.41
N LEU A 150 8.73 6.87 19.55
CA LEU A 150 7.71 5.89 19.90
C LEU A 150 8.33 4.64 20.55
N LYS A 151 7.70 4.11 21.61
CA LYS A 151 8.27 3.03 22.45
C LYS A 151 7.28 1.89 22.73
N GLY A 152 6.12 1.89 22.09
CA GLY A 152 5.14 0.80 22.17
C GLY A 152 5.58 -0.44 21.40
N PRO A 153 4.70 -1.44 21.23
CA PRO A 153 4.98 -2.61 20.41
C PRO A 153 5.47 -2.19 19.02
N ASN A 154 6.57 -2.80 18.53
CA ASN A 154 7.15 -2.45 17.24
C ASN A 154 7.58 -3.71 16.49
N TYR A 155 7.10 -3.90 15.27
CA TYR A 155 7.49 -4.98 14.37
C TYR A 155 7.14 -4.64 12.92
N ALA A 156 7.73 -5.37 11.99
CA ALA A 156 7.48 -5.24 10.55
C ALA A 156 6.86 -6.55 10.01
N PRO A 157 5.59 -6.58 9.62
CA PRO A 157 5.08 -7.68 8.83
C PRO A 157 5.73 -7.69 7.44
N VAL A 158 5.94 -8.88 6.89
CA VAL A 158 6.48 -9.08 5.54
C VAL A 158 5.65 -10.14 4.83
N SER A 159 4.90 -9.72 3.82
CA SER A 159 4.00 -10.58 3.03
C SER A 159 3.88 -10.08 1.58
N ALA A 160 5.03 -9.72 1.02
CA ALA A 160 5.13 -9.17 -0.33
C ALA A 160 4.16 -7.98 -0.52
N CYS A 161 3.30 -8.01 -1.55
CA CYS A 161 2.39 -6.91 -1.87
C CYS A 161 1.28 -6.68 -0.81
N ALA A 162 1.02 -7.66 0.06
CA ALA A 162 0.03 -7.54 1.14
C ALA A 162 0.60 -6.94 2.44
N THR A 163 1.89 -6.61 2.48
CA THR A 163 2.61 -6.12 3.67
C THR A 163 1.90 -4.93 4.34
N GLY A 164 1.54 -3.90 3.58
CA GLY A 164 0.89 -2.71 4.09
C GLY A 164 -0.50 -2.98 4.69
N SER A 165 -1.30 -3.83 4.04
CA SER A 165 -2.62 -4.24 4.54
C SER A 165 -2.50 -5.07 5.82
N HIS A 166 -1.52 -5.99 5.90
CA HIS A 166 -1.21 -6.72 7.12
C HIS A 166 -0.79 -5.79 8.26
N ALA A 167 0.04 -4.78 7.96
CA ALA A 167 0.47 -3.81 8.97
C ALA A 167 -0.71 -3.02 9.55
N VAL A 168 -1.63 -2.55 8.71
CA VAL A 168 -2.84 -1.83 9.13
C VAL A 168 -3.75 -2.75 9.96
N GLY A 169 -4.01 -3.96 9.48
CA GLY A 169 -4.87 -4.93 10.17
C GLY A 169 -4.31 -5.34 11.52
N GLU A 170 -3.06 -5.74 11.59
CA GLU A 170 -2.39 -6.14 12.84
C GLU A 170 -2.25 -4.95 13.81
N GLY A 171 -1.99 -3.74 13.30
CA GLY A 171 -2.00 -2.52 14.12
C GLY A 171 -3.34 -2.30 14.81
N ALA A 172 -4.44 -2.51 14.09
CA ALA A 172 -5.79 -2.44 14.66
C ALA A 172 -6.02 -3.54 15.71
N GLU A 173 -5.57 -4.77 15.48
CA GLU A 173 -5.70 -5.88 16.44
C GLU A 173 -4.89 -5.63 17.72
N ILE A 174 -3.73 -5.01 17.66
CA ILE A 174 -2.94 -4.62 18.85
C ILE A 174 -3.75 -3.66 19.73
N ILE A 175 -4.39 -2.65 19.13
CA ILE A 175 -5.26 -1.72 19.87
C ILE A 175 -6.47 -2.45 20.46
N ARG A 176 -7.12 -3.34 19.69
CA ARG A 176 -8.27 -4.13 20.15
C ARG A 176 -7.94 -4.98 21.36
N ARG A 177 -6.74 -5.56 21.41
CA ARG A 177 -6.25 -6.34 22.58
C ARG A 177 -5.85 -5.48 23.76
N GLY A 178 -5.63 -4.16 23.56
CA GLY A 178 -5.22 -3.23 24.60
C GLY A 178 -3.71 -3.17 24.83
N ASP A 179 -2.91 -3.75 23.94
CA ASP A 179 -1.44 -3.73 24.02
C ASP A 179 -0.87 -2.33 23.74
N ALA A 180 -1.57 -1.54 22.91
CA ALA A 180 -1.32 -0.12 22.66
C ALA A 180 -2.65 0.67 22.66
N ASP A 181 -2.55 2.01 22.76
CA ASP A 181 -3.70 2.91 22.64
C ASP A 181 -3.72 3.60 21.29
N ALA A 182 -2.56 3.73 20.65
CA ALA A 182 -2.41 4.16 19.26
C ALA A 182 -1.33 3.34 18.55
N MET A 183 -1.44 3.22 17.23
CA MET A 183 -0.47 2.55 16.37
C MET A 183 -0.19 3.39 15.12
N LEU A 184 1.08 3.54 14.78
CA LEU A 184 1.50 3.94 13.44
C LEU A 184 1.62 2.69 12.58
N ALA A 185 0.71 2.53 11.61
CA ALA A 185 0.63 1.34 10.79
C ALA A 185 0.83 1.68 9.31
N GLY A 186 1.56 0.83 8.58
CA GLY A 186 1.78 1.12 7.16
C GLY A 186 2.86 0.30 6.49
N GLY A 187 3.34 0.82 5.37
CA GLY A 187 4.39 0.17 4.60
C GLY A 187 5.12 1.11 3.66
N THR A 188 6.28 0.68 3.23
CA THR A 188 7.16 1.41 2.32
C THR A 188 7.80 0.49 1.31
N GLU A 189 8.14 1.04 0.14
CA GLU A 189 8.99 0.36 -0.82
C GLU A 189 9.76 1.35 -1.69
N ALA A 190 11.03 1.05 -1.96
CA ALA A 190 11.85 1.76 -2.93
C ALA A 190 12.83 0.78 -3.58
N CYS A 191 12.33 -0.01 -4.53
CA CYS A 191 13.10 -1.12 -5.10
C CYS A 191 13.48 -0.91 -6.58
N MET A 192 13.45 0.35 -7.08
CA MET A 192 13.83 0.66 -8.46
C MET A 192 15.33 0.47 -8.68
N HIS A 193 15.71 -0.73 -9.08
CA HIS A 193 17.09 -1.15 -9.32
C HIS A 193 17.15 -2.06 -10.56
N PRO A 194 18.22 -2.01 -11.40
CA PRO A 194 18.37 -2.86 -12.61
C PRO A 194 18.14 -4.36 -12.34
N LEU A 195 18.65 -4.90 -11.24
CA LEU A 195 18.48 -6.31 -10.92
C LEU A 195 17.03 -6.68 -10.58
N ILE A 196 16.30 -5.82 -9.88
CA ILE A 196 14.87 -6.02 -9.59
C ILE A 196 14.06 -5.95 -10.88
N LEU A 197 14.31 -4.93 -11.72
CA LEU A 197 13.66 -4.81 -13.03
C LEU A 197 13.91 -6.05 -13.90
N ALA A 198 15.18 -6.52 -13.98
CA ALA A 198 15.53 -7.73 -14.72
C ALA A 198 14.80 -8.97 -14.20
N GLY A 199 14.69 -9.12 -12.87
CA GLY A 199 13.97 -10.22 -12.23
C GLY A 199 12.50 -10.26 -12.63
N PHE A 200 11.78 -9.14 -12.55
CA PHE A 200 10.38 -9.07 -12.95
C PHE A 200 10.18 -9.18 -14.48
N CYS A 201 11.11 -8.68 -15.28
CA CYS A 201 11.14 -8.93 -16.74
C CYS A 201 11.24 -10.42 -17.05
N ALA A 202 12.14 -11.14 -16.35
CA ALA A 202 12.30 -12.60 -16.50
C ALA A 202 11.04 -13.36 -16.11
N MET A 203 10.26 -12.87 -15.12
CA MET A 203 8.97 -13.42 -14.74
C MET A 203 7.85 -13.10 -15.75
N ARG A 204 8.07 -12.19 -16.70
CA ARG A 204 7.07 -11.69 -17.65
C ARG A 204 5.83 -11.09 -16.96
N GLY A 205 6.02 -10.48 -15.80
CA GLY A 205 4.95 -9.88 -15.00
C GLY A 205 4.72 -8.39 -15.28
N LEU A 206 5.63 -7.73 -15.99
CA LEU A 206 5.60 -6.29 -16.22
C LEU A 206 4.93 -5.92 -17.55
N ALA A 207 4.21 -4.80 -17.53
CA ALA A 207 3.72 -4.16 -18.75
C ALA A 207 4.87 -3.43 -19.46
N ALA A 208 4.95 -3.62 -20.78
CA ALA A 208 5.86 -2.87 -21.65
C ALA A 208 5.05 -1.81 -22.40
N GLU A 209 5.46 -0.55 -22.29
CA GLU A 209 4.88 0.58 -23.01
C GLU A 209 6.03 1.53 -23.40
N ASP A 210 6.20 1.74 -24.70
CA ASP A 210 7.34 2.46 -25.23
C ASP A 210 7.02 3.85 -25.78
N GLU A 211 5.73 4.13 -26.00
CA GLU A 211 5.29 5.38 -26.63
C GLU A 211 4.59 6.31 -25.64
N HIS A 212 3.77 5.74 -24.75
CA HIS A 212 2.93 6.50 -23.80
C HIS A 212 2.96 5.90 -22.40
N PRO A 213 4.03 6.13 -21.62
CA PRO A 213 4.21 5.54 -20.29
C PRO A 213 2.97 5.55 -19.39
N PRO A 214 2.16 6.65 -19.32
CA PRO A 214 0.95 6.68 -18.52
C PRO A 214 -0.10 5.61 -18.86
N ARG A 215 -0.02 4.98 -20.04
CA ARG A 215 -0.95 3.94 -20.49
C ARG A 215 -0.51 2.51 -20.14
N ALA A 216 0.64 2.34 -19.53
CA ALA A 216 1.22 1.02 -19.25
C ALA A 216 0.38 0.20 -18.26
N SER A 217 -0.11 0.83 -17.18
CA SER A 217 -0.99 0.19 -16.21
C SER A 217 -2.46 0.43 -16.58
N ARG A 218 -3.19 -0.66 -16.82
CA ARG A 218 -4.62 -0.64 -17.24
C ARG A 218 -5.40 -1.78 -16.60
N PRO A 219 -5.59 -1.75 -15.28
CA PRO A 219 -6.32 -2.81 -14.57
C PRO A 219 -7.69 -3.06 -15.18
N PHE A 220 -8.08 -4.33 -15.25
CA PHE A 220 -9.36 -4.81 -15.77
C PHE A 220 -9.59 -4.62 -17.28
N ASP A 221 -8.74 -3.87 -17.99
CA ASP A 221 -8.84 -3.71 -19.45
C ASP A 221 -8.45 -5.02 -20.17
N ALA A 222 -9.12 -5.35 -21.27
CA ALA A 222 -8.86 -6.57 -22.05
C ALA A 222 -7.43 -6.60 -22.64
N THR A 223 -6.76 -5.45 -22.79
CA THR A 223 -5.41 -5.34 -23.34
C THR A 223 -4.32 -5.23 -22.28
N ARG A 224 -4.66 -5.40 -20.98
CA ARG A 224 -3.68 -5.41 -19.89
C ARG A 224 -2.62 -6.47 -20.09
N ALA A 225 -1.37 -6.16 -19.79
CA ALA A 225 -0.23 -7.03 -20.11
C ALA A 225 0.72 -7.28 -18.91
N GLY A 226 0.45 -6.69 -17.76
CA GLY A 226 1.32 -6.78 -16.57
C GLY A 226 1.23 -5.54 -15.70
N PHE A 227 1.92 -5.55 -14.58
CA PHE A 227 1.98 -4.41 -13.68
C PHE A 227 3.13 -3.45 -14.01
N VAL A 228 3.07 -2.25 -13.47
CA VAL A 228 4.16 -1.26 -13.48
C VAL A 228 4.75 -1.17 -12.09
N ILE A 229 6.07 -1.23 -11.96
CA ILE A 229 6.76 -1.07 -10.67
C ILE A 229 6.55 0.36 -10.17
N GLY A 230 6.16 0.51 -8.89
CA GLY A 230 6.08 1.78 -8.19
C GLY A 230 6.92 1.79 -6.92
N GLU A 231 7.17 2.97 -6.38
CA GLU A 231 7.76 3.18 -5.07
C GLU A 231 6.90 4.14 -4.23
N GLY A 232 7.07 4.15 -2.92
CA GLY A 232 6.34 5.04 -2.03
C GLY A 232 6.28 4.57 -0.58
N ALA A 233 5.52 5.30 0.22
CA ALA A 233 5.18 4.93 1.59
C ALA A 233 3.77 5.43 1.94
N GLY A 234 3.03 4.62 2.69
CA GLY A 234 1.76 4.99 3.30
C GLY A 234 1.78 4.70 4.79
N ALA A 235 1.35 5.66 5.59
CA ALA A 235 1.29 5.57 7.04
C ALA A 235 -0.08 6.02 7.55
N LEU A 236 -0.68 5.25 8.45
CA LEU A 236 -1.94 5.56 9.12
C LEU A 236 -1.71 5.60 10.62
N VAL A 237 -2.25 6.60 11.29
CA VAL A 237 -2.42 6.60 12.74
C VAL A 237 -3.75 5.96 13.06
N LEU A 238 -3.69 4.86 13.80
CA LEU A 238 -4.83 4.14 14.32
C LEU A 238 -4.96 4.43 15.80
N GLU A 239 -6.18 4.72 16.28
CA GLU A 239 -6.47 4.98 17.68
C GLU A 239 -7.72 4.26 18.16
N GLU A 240 -7.80 4.04 19.48
CA GLU A 240 -9.03 3.61 20.09
C GLU A 240 -10.08 4.73 19.99
N LEU A 241 -11.31 4.42 19.57
CA LEU A 241 -12.35 5.37 19.23
C LEU A 241 -12.67 6.37 20.36
N GLU A 242 -12.87 5.89 21.59
CA GLU A 242 -13.26 6.75 22.70
C GLU A 242 -12.09 7.65 23.15
N ALA A 243 -10.86 7.17 23.04
CA ALA A 243 -9.66 7.96 23.27
C ALA A 243 -9.51 9.07 22.19
N ALA A 244 -9.69 8.74 20.91
CA ALA A 244 -9.69 9.70 19.81
C ALA A 244 -10.77 10.78 19.99
N LYS A 245 -12.02 10.39 20.31
CA LYS A 245 -13.11 11.32 20.62
C LYS A 245 -12.78 12.23 21.80
N SER A 246 -12.24 11.67 22.89
CA SER A 246 -11.96 12.43 24.12
C SER A 246 -10.93 13.55 23.93
N ARG A 247 -9.98 13.37 23.01
CA ARG A 247 -8.99 14.39 22.67
C ARG A 247 -9.43 15.32 21.51
N GLY A 248 -10.59 15.07 20.92
CA GLY A 248 -11.13 15.87 19.81
C GLY A 248 -10.39 15.63 18.48
N ALA A 249 -9.91 14.41 18.25
CA ALA A 249 -9.24 14.05 16.99
C ALA A 249 -10.18 14.17 15.79
N THR A 250 -9.63 14.53 14.63
CA THR A 250 -10.27 14.26 13.36
C THR A 250 -10.35 12.74 13.16
N ILE A 251 -11.52 12.23 12.80
CA ILE A 251 -11.72 10.81 12.53
C ILE A 251 -12.11 10.68 11.06
N TYR A 252 -11.27 10.03 10.27
CA TYR A 252 -11.53 9.79 8.83
C TYR A 252 -12.48 8.63 8.61
N ALA A 253 -12.21 7.50 9.25
CA ALA A 253 -13.00 6.29 9.12
C ALA A 253 -12.68 5.32 10.28
N GLU A 254 -13.45 4.24 10.38
CA GLU A 254 -13.19 3.13 11.30
C GLU A 254 -12.60 1.94 10.57
N VAL A 255 -11.59 1.31 11.14
CA VAL A 255 -11.12 -0.02 10.72
C VAL A 255 -12.07 -1.04 11.35
N LEU A 256 -13.07 -1.49 10.61
CA LEU A 256 -14.11 -2.40 11.10
C LEU A 256 -13.55 -3.80 11.35
N ALA A 257 -12.81 -4.32 10.38
CA ALA A 257 -12.19 -5.63 10.47
C ALA A 257 -11.01 -5.77 9.50
N TYR A 258 -10.35 -6.90 9.61
CA TYR A 258 -9.24 -7.31 8.80
C TYR A 258 -9.36 -8.80 8.50
N GLY A 259 -9.27 -9.16 7.23
CA GLY A 259 -9.33 -10.53 6.75
C GLY A 259 -8.00 -10.98 6.14
N THR A 260 -7.64 -12.24 6.36
CA THR A 260 -6.41 -12.82 5.81
C THR A 260 -6.64 -14.24 5.36
N SER A 261 -5.90 -14.65 4.34
CA SER A 261 -5.84 -16.03 3.87
C SER A 261 -4.50 -16.30 3.16
N ASN A 262 -4.33 -17.52 2.69
CA ASN A 262 -3.22 -17.87 1.82
C ASN A 262 -3.69 -18.86 0.75
N ASP A 263 -3.28 -18.66 -0.50
CA ASP A 263 -3.66 -19.52 -1.62
C ASP A 263 -3.06 -20.94 -1.50
N GLY A 264 -1.85 -21.06 -0.91
CA GLY A 264 -1.15 -22.34 -0.82
C GLY A 264 -0.93 -23.05 -2.16
N TYR A 265 -0.83 -22.29 -3.25
CA TYR A 265 -0.88 -22.79 -4.61
C TYR A 265 0.45 -22.66 -5.35
N HIS A 266 0.97 -21.44 -5.55
CA HIS A 266 2.18 -21.19 -6.33
C HIS A 266 2.87 -19.90 -5.85
N LEU A 267 4.23 -19.81 -6.03
CA LEU A 267 4.99 -18.66 -5.56
C LEU A 267 4.66 -17.34 -6.29
N ALA A 268 4.20 -17.40 -7.54
CA ALA A 268 3.98 -16.19 -8.35
C ALA A 268 2.62 -16.11 -9.04
N ALA A 269 1.95 -17.23 -9.30
CA ALA A 269 0.65 -17.24 -9.95
C ALA A 269 -0.47 -17.29 -8.89
N PRO A 270 -1.57 -16.52 -9.10
CA PRO A 270 -2.76 -16.64 -8.25
C PRO A 270 -3.39 -18.03 -8.40
N GLU A 271 -4.11 -18.48 -7.40
CA GLU A 271 -4.91 -19.69 -7.46
C GLU A 271 -6.09 -19.47 -8.45
N PRO A 272 -6.30 -20.34 -9.47
CA PRO A 272 -7.26 -20.08 -10.55
C PRO A 272 -8.72 -19.94 -10.12
N GLU A 273 -9.12 -20.59 -9.04
CA GLU A 273 -10.48 -20.47 -8.49
C GLU A 273 -10.63 -19.27 -7.56
N ALA A 274 -9.52 -18.61 -7.20
CA ALA A 274 -9.45 -17.44 -6.32
C ALA A 274 -10.10 -17.67 -4.93
N ILE A 275 -10.04 -18.92 -4.44
CA ILE A 275 -10.67 -19.33 -3.17
C ILE A 275 -10.07 -18.53 -2.01
N GLY A 276 -8.73 -18.43 -1.93
CA GLY A 276 -8.05 -17.67 -0.88
C GLY A 276 -8.48 -16.20 -0.88
N VAL A 277 -8.56 -15.57 -2.03
CA VAL A 277 -9.00 -14.16 -2.17
C VAL A 277 -10.45 -13.98 -1.69
N ALA A 278 -11.35 -14.89 -2.04
CA ALA A 278 -12.74 -14.86 -1.56
C ALA A 278 -12.83 -15.09 -0.04
N GLU A 279 -12.05 -16.01 0.50
CA GLU A 279 -12.02 -16.31 1.95
C GLU A 279 -11.53 -15.12 2.78
N MET A 280 -10.51 -14.38 2.34
CA MET A 280 -10.07 -13.18 3.06
C MET A 280 -11.17 -12.12 3.17
N MET A 281 -11.92 -11.87 2.08
CA MET A 281 -13.02 -10.91 2.07
C MET A 281 -14.17 -11.39 2.96
N ARG A 282 -14.59 -12.66 2.86
CA ARG A 282 -15.61 -13.24 3.75
C ARG A 282 -15.23 -13.14 5.21
N ALA A 283 -13.96 -13.46 5.55
CA ALA A 283 -13.48 -13.37 6.92
C ALA A 283 -13.53 -11.94 7.47
N ALA A 284 -13.23 -10.92 6.66
CA ALA A 284 -13.33 -9.52 7.08
C ALA A 284 -14.79 -9.11 7.32
N ILE A 285 -15.70 -9.44 6.39
CA ILE A 285 -17.13 -9.13 6.46
C ILE A 285 -17.76 -9.83 7.69
N GLU A 286 -17.48 -11.11 7.89
CA GLU A 286 -17.98 -11.89 9.03
C GLU A 286 -17.49 -11.34 10.38
N ARG A 287 -16.19 -11.03 10.50
CA ARG A 287 -15.60 -10.45 11.72
C ARG A 287 -16.16 -9.07 12.05
N ALA A 288 -16.50 -8.28 11.05
CA ALA A 288 -17.13 -6.98 11.23
C ALA A 288 -18.63 -7.11 11.61
N GLY A 289 -19.26 -8.24 11.33
CA GLY A 289 -20.71 -8.40 11.46
C GLY A 289 -21.49 -7.49 10.52
N VAL A 290 -20.95 -7.24 9.34
CA VAL A 290 -21.54 -6.38 8.31
C VAL A 290 -22.19 -7.27 7.24
N GLU A 291 -23.37 -6.89 6.78
CA GLU A 291 -24.00 -7.55 5.64
C GLU A 291 -23.22 -7.20 4.36
N PRO A 292 -22.94 -8.15 3.45
CA PRO A 292 -22.19 -7.90 2.21
C PRO A 292 -22.75 -6.73 1.38
N GLU A 293 -24.04 -6.53 1.38
CA GLU A 293 -24.76 -5.48 0.66
C GLU A 293 -24.44 -4.06 1.16
N ARG A 294 -23.86 -3.92 2.35
CA ARG A 294 -23.37 -2.63 2.86
C ARG A 294 -22.03 -2.20 2.26
N VAL A 295 -21.28 -3.11 1.66
CA VAL A 295 -20.03 -2.78 0.97
C VAL A 295 -20.36 -2.10 -0.35
N GLY A 296 -20.07 -0.81 -0.45
CA GLY A 296 -20.35 -0.01 -1.65
C GLY A 296 -19.11 0.20 -2.54
N TYR A 297 -17.91 -0.08 -2.02
CA TYR A 297 -16.68 0.16 -2.74
C TYR A 297 -15.58 -0.85 -2.39
N ILE A 298 -14.83 -1.25 -3.41
CA ILE A 298 -13.59 -2.03 -3.27
C ILE A 298 -12.45 -1.27 -3.94
N ASN A 299 -11.45 -0.86 -3.16
CA ASN A 299 -10.14 -0.54 -3.70
C ASN A 299 -9.40 -1.84 -3.94
N ALA A 300 -9.34 -2.24 -5.20
CA ALA A 300 -8.88 -3.55 -5.61
C ALA A 300 -7.36 -3.65 -5.60
N HIS A 301 -6.87 -4.87 -5.47
CA HIS A 301 -5.48 -5.16 -5.76
C HIS A 301 -5.14 -4.81 -7.21
N GLY A 302 -5.95 -5.23 -8.19
CA GLY A 302 -6.00 -4.74 -9.56
C GLY A 302 -4.65 -4.32 -10.15
N THR A 303 -3.73 -5.25 -10.34
CA THR A 303 -2.34 -4.96 -10.76
C THR A 303 -2.17 -4.77 -12.27
N SER A 304 -3.23 -4.88 -13.06
CA SER A 304 -3.13 -4.90 -14.53
C SER A 304 -2.52 -6.20 -15.09
N THR A 305 -2.50 -7.28 -14.30
CA THR A 305 -2.05 -8.58 -14.78
C THR A 305 -3.24 -9.39 -15.33
N PRO A 306 -3.09 -10.11 -16.46
CA PRO A 306 -4.19 -10.88 -17.04
C PRO A 306 -4.85 -11.86 -16.07
N LEU A 307 -4.04 -12.58 -15.28
CA LEU A 307 -4.54 -13.61 -14.34
C LEU A 307 -5.03 -13.00 -13.02
N GLY A 308 -4.30 -12.02 -12.48
CA GLY A 308 -4.61 -11.44 -11.17
C GLY A 308 -5.95 -10.70 -11.14
N ASP A 309 -6.18 -9.84 -12.13
CA ASP A 309 -7.40 -9.03 -12.20
C ASP A 309 -8.65 -9.91 -12.45
N ALA A 310 -8.51 -10.96 -13.29
CA ALA A 310 -9.59 -11.93 -13.51
C ALA A 310 -9.90 -12.77 -12.26
N ALA A 311 -8.86 -13.19 -11.52
CA ALA A 311 -9.03 -13.94 -10.28
C ALA A 311 -9.71 -13.08 -9.19
N GLU A 312 -9.30 -11.81 -9.04
CA GLU A 312 -9.93 -10.90 -8.10
C GLU A 312 -11.40 -10.62 -8.45
N THR A 313 -11.69 -10.37 -9.73
CA THR A 313 -13.07 -10.20 -10.21
C THR A 313 -13.94 -11.42 -9.90
N LYS A 314 -13.40 -12.62 -10.11
CA LYS A 314 -14.09 -13.88 -9.78
C LYS A 314 -14.36 -13.99 -8.29
N ALA A 315 -13.37 -13.69 -7.45
CA ALA A 315 -13.53 -13.71 -5.99
C ALA A 315 -14.59 -12.72 -5.51
N ILE A 316 -14.60 -11.49 -6.05
CA ILE A 316 -15.62 -10.49 -5.72
C ILE A 316 -17.02 -11.02 -6.06
N LYS A 317 -17.22 -11.59 -7.24
CA LYS A 317 -18.52 -12.20 -7.62
C LYS A 317 -18.91 -13.35 -6.72
N ASP A 318 -17.97 -14.17 -6.30
CA ASP A 318 -18.21 -15.31 -5.42
C ASP A 318 -18.60 -14.88 -3.99
N VAL A 319 -18.07 -13.76 -3.52
CA VAL A 319 -18.39 -13.20 -2.19
C VAL A 319 -19.72 -12.44 -2.19
N PHE A 320 -19.96 -11.61 -3.20
CA PHE A 320 -21.06 -10.65 -3.20
C PHE A 320 -22.28 -11.08 -4.06
N GLY A 321 -22.16 -12.16 -4.86
CA GLY A 321 -23.26 -12.62 -5.70
C GLY A 321 -23.74 -11.52 -6.66
N ASP A 322 -25.07 -11.30 -6.70
CA ASP A 322 -25.65 -10.26 -7.55
C ASP A 322 -25.24 -8.84 -7.14
N HIS A 323 -24.95 -8.61 -5.85
CA HIS A 323 -24.48 -7.31 -5.34
C HIS A 323 -23.10 -6.91 -5.90
N ALA A 324 -22.31 -7.85 -6.41
CA ALA A 324 -21.04 -7.55 -7.07
C ALA A 324 -21.19 -6.58 -8.27
N TYR A 325 -22.36 -6.54 -8.89
CA TYR A 325 -22.68 -5.65 -10.00
C TYR A 325 -23.26 -4.29 -9.57
N GLU A 326 -23.50 -4.10 -8.28
CA GLU A 326 -24.03 -2.87 -7.70
C GLU A 326 -22.94 -2.06 -6.99
N LEU A 327 -21.90 -2.73 -6.46
CA LEU A 327 -20.76 -2.08 -5.82
C LEU A 327 -19.74 -1.58 -6.86
N ALA A 328 -18.98 -0.56 -6.50
CA ALA A 328 -17.92 -0.02 -7.34
C ALA A 328 -16.58 -0.67 -7.01
N VAL A 329 -15.76 -0.91 -8.03
CA VAL A 329 -14.40 -1.45 -7.88
C VAL A 329 -13.44 -0.50 -8.61
N SER A 330 -12.33 -0.07 -7.98
CA SER A 330 -11.31 0.64 -8.73
C SER A 330 -9.90 0.26 -8.30
N SER A 331 -8.93 0.45 -9.19
CA SER A 331 -7.52 0.25 -8.88
C SER A 331 -6.74 1.53 -9.14
N THR A 332 -6.24 2.11 -8.05
CA THR A 332 -5.33 3.26 -8.08
C THR A 332 -3.95 2.92 -8.63
N LYS A 333 -3.63 1.63 -8.77
CA LYS A 333 -2.40 1.18 -9.47
C LYS A 333 -2.38 1.53 -10.96
N SER A 334 -3.54 1.86 -11.55
CA SER A 334 -3.58 2.44 -12.90
C SER A 334 -2.81 3.75 -13.01
N MET A 335 -2.71 4.49 -11.89
CA MET A 335 -2.12 5.82 -11.79
C MET A 335 -0.74 5.82 -11.13
N MET A 336 -0.57 5.11 -10.01
CA MET A 336 0.65 5.15 -9.20
C MET A 336 1.55 3.90 -9.37
N GLY A 337 1.19 2.97 -10.28
CA GLY A 337 1.88 1.69 -10.37
C GLY A 337 1.68 0.83 -9.13
N HIS A 338 2.45 -0.22 -9.00
CA HIS A 338 2.41 -1.14 -7.88
C HIS A 338 3.56 -0.88 -6.91
N CYS A 339 3.25 -0.27 -5.76
CA CYS A 339 4.23 0.12 -4.73
C CYS A 339 4.54 -1.01 -3.73
N PHE A 340 4.33 -2.28 -4.08
CA PHE A 340 4.62 -3.50 -3.29
C PHE A 340 4.26 -3.38 -1.80
N GLY A 341 5.26 -3.34 -0.90
CA GLY A 341 5.03 -3.25 0.54
C GLY A 341 4.28 -2.00 1.00
N ALA A 342 4.36 -0.91 0.25
CA ALA A 342 3.62 0.32 0.52
C ALA A 342 2.17 0.27 0.02
N ALA A 343 1.90 -0.54 -1.02
CA ALA A 343 0.64 -0.49 -1.76
C ALA A 343 -0.59 -0.60 -0.86
N GLY A 344 -0.66 -1.65 -0.02
CA GLY A 344 -1.84 -1.89 0.81
C GLY A 344 -2.11 -0.80 1.85
N ALA A 345 -1.08 -0.07 2.31
CA ALA A 345 -1.28 1.06 3.22
C ALA A 345 -1.80 2.31 2.49
N ILE A 346 -1.25 2.63 1.32
CA ILE A 346 -1.74 3.74 0.49
C ILE A 346 -3.18 3.45 0.04
N GLU A 347 -3.48 2.22 -0.33
CA GLU A 347 -4.82 1.80 -0.79
C GLU A 347 -5.86 1.79 0.34
N ALA A 348 -5.45 1.44 1.57
CA ALA A 348 -6.31 1.60 2.74
C ALA A 348 -6.64 3.09 3.02
N GLN A 349 -5.69 4.01 2.79
CA GLN A 349 -5.95 5.46 2.84
C GLN A 349 -6.94 5.87 1.75
N MET A 350 -6.79 5.39 0.51
CA MET A 350 -7.74 5.69 -0.57
C MET A 350 -9.15 5.21 -0.24
N ALA A 351 -9.29 4.01 0.35
CA ALA A 351 -10.57 3.49 0.81
C ALA A 351 -11.17 4.33 1.95
N ALA A 352 -10.35 4.74 2.93
CA ALA A 352 -10.79 5.60 4.02
C ALA A 352 -11.22 7.00 3.54
N LEU A 353 -10.48 7.60 2.61
CA LEU A 353 -10.83 8.88 2.01
C LEU A 353 -12.08 8.77 1.12
N ALA A 354 -12.29 7.64 0.45
CA ALA A 354 -13.52 7.38 -0.30
C ALA A 354 -14.75 7.36 0.63
N VAL A 355 -14.66 6.68 1.78
CA VAL A 355 -15.71 6.68 2.81
C VAL A 355 -15.92 8.08 3.39
N HIS A 356 -14.82 8.81 3.65
CA HIS A 356 -14.86 10.12 4.29
C HIS A 356 -15.46 11.20 3.37
N HIS A 357 -15.03 11.24 2.11
CA HIS A 357 -15.39 12.30 1.16
C HIS A 357 -16.56 11.95 0.23
N GLY A 358 -16.97 10.69 0.17
CA GLY A 358 -18.00 10.26 -0.77
C GLY A 358 -17.56 10.38 -2.24
N LYS A 359 -16.28 10.11 -2.53
CA LYS A 359 -15.70 10.16 -3.87
C LYS A 359 -14.87 8.94 -4.15
N LEU A 360 -14.98 8.39 -5.34
CA LEU A 360 -14.24 7.19 -5.77
C LEU A 360 -13.18 7.57 -6.79
N PRO A 361 -11.89 7.25 -6.56
CA PRO A 361 -10.86 7.42 -7.57
C PRO A 361 -11.09 6.44 -8.74
N PRO A 362 -10.77 6.84 -9.97
CA PRO A 362 -11.00 6.01 -11.15
C PRO A 362 -9.94 4.91 -11.29
N THR A 363 -10.29 3.91 -12.12
CA THR A 363 -9.32 3.10 -12.85
C THR A 363 -9.11 3.75 -14.22
N ILE A 364 -7.95 4.38 -14.45
CA ILE A 364 -7.65 5.00 -15.74
C ILE A 364 -7.18 3.96 -16.76
N ASN A 365 -7.16 4.33 -18.04
CA ASN A 365 -6.77 3.48 -19.17
C ASN A 365 -7.72 2.29 -19.45
N TYR A 366 -8.95 2.35 -18.95
CA TYR A 366 -9.98 1.35 -19.26
C TYR A 366 -10.64 1.72 -20.58
N GLU A 367 -10.23 1.07 -21.67
CA GLU A 367 -10.67 1.37 -23.04
C GLU A 367 -11.39 0.18 -23.69
N HIS A 368 -11.02 -1.05 -23.32
CA HIS A 368 -11.51 -2.27 -23.91
C HIS A 368 -12.07 -3.19 -22.81
N PRO A 369 -13.40 -3.28 -22.67
CA PRO A 369 -14.03 -4.15 -21.69
C PRO A 369 -13.59 -5.62 -21.84
N ASP A 370 -13.22 -6.23 -20.72
CA ASP A 370 -12.90 -7.67 -20.67
C ASP A 370 -14.09 -8.43 -20.05
N PRO A 371 -14.68 -9.42 -20.75
CA PRO A 371 -15.75 -10.24 -20.17
C PRO A 371 -15.35 -10.99 -18.89
N ALA A 372 -14.06 -11.20 -18.64
CA ALA A 372 -13.57 -11.79 -17.38
C ALA A 372 -13.52 -10.79 -16.23
N CYS A 373 -13.60 -9.47 -16.53
CA CYS A 373 -13.51 -8.35 -15.58
C CYS A 373 -14.70 -7.39 -15.78
N ASP A 374 -15.93 -7.88 -15.75
CA ASP A 374 -17.17 -7.20 -16.15
C ASP A 374 -17.86 -6.45 -14.99
N LEU A 375 -17.14 -6.11 -13.92
CA LEU A 375 -17.65 -5.29 -12.83
C LEU A 375 -17.54 -3.79 -13.16
N ASP A 376 -18.19 -2.95 -12.36
CA ASP A 376 -18.05 -1.49 -12.46
C ASP A 376 -16.69 -1.03 -11.93
N CYS A 377 -15.72 -0.87 -12.83
CA CYS A 377 -14.33 -0.52 -12.50
C CYS A 377 -14.10 0.99 -12.29
N VAL A 378 -15.13 1.81 -12.13
CA VAL A 378 -15.06 3.29 -12.09
C VAL A 378 -14.16 3.80 -13.24
N PRO A 379 -14.57 3.62 -14.50
CA PRO A 379 -13.68 3.78 -15.63
C PRO A 379 -13.31 5.25 -15.89
N ASN A 380 -12.04 5.55 -15.91
CA ASN A 380 -11.38 6.78 -16.38
C ASN A 380 -11.70 8.10 -15.66
N GLU A 381 -12.84 8.23 -15.01
CA GLU A 381 -13.26 9.45 -14.31
C GLU A 381 -13.69 9.16 -12.88
N ALA A 382 -13.28 10.02 -11.94
CA ALA A 382 -13.73 9.92 -10.55
C ALA A 382 -15.25 10.13 -10.45
N ARG A 383 -15.86 9.48 -9.46
CA ARG A 383 -17.32 9.53 -9.28
C ARG A 383 -17.68 9.84 -7.84
N GLU A 384 -18.70 10.69 -7.65
CA GLU A 384 -19.35 10.86 -6.35
C GLU A 384 -20.20 9.62 -6.04
N ALA A 385 -20.06 9.09 -4.82
CA ALA A 385 -20.84 7.95 -4.33
C ALA A 385 -20.89 7.97 -2.80
N GLU A 386 -22.07 7.75 -2.24
CA GLU A 386 -22.16 7.48 -0.80
C GLU A 386 -21.64 6.08 -0.51
N VAL A 387 -20.56 6.00 0.27
CA VAL A 387 -19.93 4.74 0.68
C VAL A 387 -19.94 4.66 2.19
N ASP A 388 -20.69 3.71 2.74
CA ASP A 388 -20.68 3.43 4.17
C ASP A 388 -19.55 2.49 4.57
N VAL A 389 -19.28 1.49 3.73
CA VAL A 389 -18.26 0.47 3.95
C VAL A 389 -17.47 0.25 2.66
N ALA A 390 -16.14 0.23 2.79
CA ALA A 390 -15.21 -0.07 1.72
C ALA A 390 -14.27 -1.22 2.10
N LEU A 391 -13.83 -2.00 1.11
CA LEU A 391 -12.72 -2.95 1.24
C LEU A 391 -11.48 -2.40 0.54
N SER A 392 -10.31 -2.66 1.11
CA SER A 392 -9.01 -2.51 0.45
C SER A 392 -8.36 -3.88 0.34
N ASN A 393 -8.23 -4.42 -0.85
CA ASN A 393 -7.71 -5.75 -1.12
C ASN A 393 -6.23 -5.73 -1.48
N ALA A 394 -5.47 -6.68 -0.98
CA ALA A 394 -4.08 -6.89 -1.36
C ALA A 394 -3.77 -8.39 -1.53
N MET A 395 -3.16 -8.73 -2.67
CA MET A 395 -2.74 -10.09 -3.01
C MET A 395 -1.24 -10.10 -3.26
N GLY A 396 -0.48 -10.83 -2.43
CA GLY A 396 0.98 -10.88 -2.49
C GLY A 396 1.52 -12.15 -3.15
N LEU A 397 2.68 -12.04 -3.78
CA LEU A 397 3.46 -13.20 -4.20
C LEU A 397 3.63 -14.17 -3.04
N GLY A 398 3.53 -15.49 -3.30
CA GLY A 398 3.46 -16.52 -2.26
C GLY A 398 2.04 -16.84 -1.80
N GLY A 399 1.02 -16.20 -2.41
CA GLY A 399 -0.39 -16.41 -2.10
C GLY A 399 -0.85 -15.70 -0.83
N HIS A 400 -0.14 -14.69 -0.37
CA HIS A 400 -0.51 -13.89 0.79
C HIS A 400 -1.67 -12.97 0.44
N ASN A 401 -2.83 -13.17 1.05
CA ASN A 401 -4.01 -12.34 0.84
C ASN A 401 -4.38 -11.59 2.12
N ALA A 402 -4.67 -10.30 1.98
CA ALA A 402 -5.14 -9.46 3.08
C ALA A 402 -6.16 -8.45 2.58
N CYS A 403 -7.20 -8.18 3.36
CA CYS A 403 -8.07 -7.05 3.11
C CYS A 403 -8.37 -6.31 4.41
N VAL A 404 -8.51 -5.00 4.30
CA VAL A 404 -8.95 -4.13 5.39
C VAL A 404 -10.35 -3.64 5.08
N LEU A 405 -11.30 -3.91 5.99
CA LEU A 405 -12.67 -3.42 5.90
C LEU A 405 -12.76 -2.10 6.67
N ILE A 406 -13.13 -1.05 5.99
CA ILE A 406 -13.16 0.33 6.47
C ILE A 406 -14.58 0.86 6.37
N GLY A 407 -15.06 1.53 7.42
CA GLY A 407 -16.42 2.05 7.44
C GLY A 407 -16.53 3.45 8.03
N ARG A 408 -17.68 4.08 7.78
CA ARG A 408 -18.05 5.34 8.39
C ARG A 408 -18.23 5.15 9.91
N VAL A 409 -17.78 6.10 10.69
CA VAL A 409 -17.99 6.08 12.15
C VAL A 409 -19.45 6.45 12.44
N GLU A 410 -20.13 5.54 13.11
CA GLU A 410 -21.51 5.75 13.63
C GLU A 410 -21.52 6.43 15.01
#